data_58750c7a022bc1a917a6b0b19f4889ad
#
_entry.id   58750c7a022bc1a917a6b0b19f4889ad
#
_cell.length_a   1.000
_cell.length_b   1.000
_cell.length_c   1.000
_cell.angle_alpha   90.00
_cell.angle_beta   90.00
_cell.angle_gamma   90.00
#
_symmetry.space_group_name_H-M   'P 1'
#
loop_
_entity.id
_entity.type
_entity.pdbx_description
1 polymer ?
#
loop_
_entity_poly.entity_id
_entity_poly.type
_entity_poly.pdbx_seq_one_letter_code
_entity_poly.pdbx_strand_id
1 'polypeptide(L)'
;MAVDRAIRMAEALGAQERVDDWTRACDDIRAAVLDRGRSAERGAYAGAFDSDELDASVLALPLVGFLPADDERMWATIEAIERELGDTGQVRRWAADPYGFVICSFWLVECLALGGATERARAWLARATATANDLGLMAEEFDPASGEPLGNFPQAFSHVGLINVAHRLTEAAREEAAAP
;
A
#
# COMPACT_ATOMS: atom_id res chain seq x y z
N MET A 1 6.21 -3.78 -12.01
CA MET A 1 6.61 -2.35 -11.94
C MET A 1 7.96 -2.07 -12.60
N ALA A 2 9.10 -2.64 -12.15
CA ALA A 2 10.40 -2.31 -12.72
C ALA A 2 10.46 -2.49 -14.24
N VAL A 3 9.97 -3.63 -14.74
CA VAL A 3 9.91 -3.94 -16.18
C VAL A 3 8.97 -2.98 -16.93
N ASP A 4 7.79 -2.65 -16.37
CA ASP A 4 6.87 -1.66 -16.94
C ASP A 4 7.53 -0.27 -17.05
N ARG A 5 8.28 0.16 -16.05
CA ARG A 5 9.03 1.42 -16.11
C ARG A 5 10.15 1.38 -17.14
N ALA A 6 10.86 0.24 -17.26
CA ALA A 6 11.89 0.05 -18.27
C ALA A 6 11.32 0.16 -19.69
N ILE A 7 10.14 -0.44 -19.95
CA ILE A 7 9.43 -0.30 -21.23
C ILE A 7 9.16 1.16 -21.56
N ARG A 8 8.56 1.89 -20.62
CA ARG A 8 8.23 3.32 -20.81
C ARG A 8 9.47 4.19 -21.04
N MET A 9 10.57 3.90 -20.34
CA MET A 9 11.84 4.61 -20.52
C MET A 9 12.46 4.31 -21.87
N ALA A 10 12.43 3.05 -22.32
CA ALA A 10 12.97 2.64 -23.60
C ALA A 10 12.27 3.33 -24.77
N GLU A 11 10.95 3.45 -24.72
CA GLU A 11 10.14 4.20 -25.70
C GLU A 11 10.56 5.68 -25.74
N ALA A 12 10.68 6.33 -24.58
CA ALA A 12 11.08 7.73 -24.48
C ALA A 12 12.50 7.99 -24.97
N LEU A 13 13.40 7.02 -24.85
CA LEU A 13 14.80 7.10 -25.28
C LEU A 13 15.02 6.57 -26.70
N GLY A 14 13.99 6.04 -27.37
CA GLY A 14 14.10 5.42 -28.70
C GLY A 14 14.86 4.08 -28.71
N ALA A 15 15.00 3.44 -27.55
CA ALA A 15 15.71 2.16 -27.37
C ALA A 15 14.73 0.99 -27.46
N GLN A 16 14.22 0.72 -28.67
CA GLN A 16 13.11 -0.20 -28.91
C GLN A 16 13.50 -1.69 -28.93
N GLU A 17 14.77 -2.02 -29.07
CA GLU A 17 15.24 -3.37 -29.35
C GLU A 17 14.94 -4.42 -28.27
N ARG A 18 14.62 -3.98 -27.04
CA ARG A 18 14.29 -4.85 -25.89
C ARG A 18 12.85 -4.78 -25.44
N VAL A 19 12.05 -3.89 -26.01
CA VAL A 19 10.67 -3.62 -25.57
C VAL A 19 9.80 -4.88 -25.64
N ASP A 20 9.92 -5.66 -26.72
CA ASP A 20 9.12 -6.89 -26.90
C ASP A 20 9.46 -7.96 -25.85
N ASP A 21 10.74 -8.13 -25.51
CA ASP A 21 11.18 -9.07 -24.49
C ASP A 21 10.69 -8.65 -23.11
N TRP A 22 10.80 -7.36 -22.80
CA TRP A 22 10.34 -6.81 -21.53
C TRP A 22 8.81 -6.84 -21.42
N THR A 23 8.09 -6.63 -22.51
CA THR A 23 6.62 -6.74 -22.52
C THR A 23 6.20 -8.17 -22.20
N ARG A 24 6.78 -9.17 -22.86
CA ARG A 24 6.51 -10.59 -22.53
C ARG A 24 6.81 -10.90 -21.06
N ALA A 25 7.97 -10.48 -20.56
CA ALA A 25 8.32 -10.68 -19.15
C ALA A 25 7.36 -9.97 -18.18
N CYS A 26 6.86 -8.78 -18.54
CA CYS A 26 5.88 -8.04 -17.76
C CYS A 26 4.56 -8.80 -17.70
N ASP A 27 4.10 -9.33 -18.84
CA ASP A 27 2.85 -10.09 -18.95
C ASP A 27 2.95 -11.41 -18.17
N ASP A 28 4.08 -12.13 -18.28
CA ASP A 28 4.32 -13.37 -17.52
C ASP A 28 4.32 -13.11 -16.00
N ILE A 29 5.00 -12.06 -15.55
CA ILE A 29 5.00 -11.65 -14.13
C ILE A 29 3.59 -11.28 -13.68
N ARG A 30 2.86 -10.51 -14.48
CA ARG A 30 1.49 -10.12 -14.18
C ARG A 30 0.59 -11.35 -14.06
N ALA A 31 0.66 -12.28 -15.00
CA ALA A 31 -0.11 -13.51 -14.99
C ALA A 31 0.20 -14.34 -13.72
N ALA A 32 1.48 -14.51 -13.39
CA ALA A 32 1.91 -15.24 -12.20
C ALA A 32 1.38 -14.62 -10.89
N VAL A 33 1.43 -13.28 -10.76
CA VAL A 33 0.91 -12.58 -9.57
C VAL A 33 -0.61 -12.73 -9.47
N LEU A 34 -1.33 -12.62 -10.58
CA LEU A 34 -2.80 -12.75 -10.58
C LEU A 34 -3.26 -14.19 -10.28
N ASP A 35 -2.51 -15.19 -10.70
CA ASP A 35 -2.83 -16.62 -10.52
C ASP A 35 -2.36 -17.14 -9.15
N ARG A 36 -1.08 -16.97 -8.81
CA ARG A 36 -0.42 -17.60 -7.67
C ARG A 36 -0.23 -16.69 -6.46
N GLY A 37 -0.39 -15.38 -6.64
CA GLY A 37 -0.24 -14.39 -5.56
C GLY A 37 -1.47 -14.31 -4.64
N ARG A 38 -2.59 -14.96 -5.02
CA ARG A 38 -3.84 -14.91 -4.26
C ARG A 38 -4.08 -16.20 -3.50
N SER A 39 -4.20 -16.10 -2.18
CA SER A 39 -4.66 -17.20 -1.34
C SER A 39 -6.13 -17.53 -1.64
N ALA A 40 -6.42 -18.78 -1.98
CA ALA A 40 -7.79 -19.25 -2.16
C ALA A 40 -8.53 -19.37 -0.81
N GLU A 41 -7.82 -19.69 0.26
CA GLU A 41 -8.37 -19.82 1.62
C GLU A 41 -8.82 -18.46 2.16
N ARG A 42 -8.00 -17.40 1.98
CA ARG A 42 -8.30 -16.06 2.49
C ARG A 42 -9.12 -15.21 1.51
N GLY A 43 -9.13 -15.58 0.24
CA GLY A 43 -9.71 -14.75 -0.80
C GLY A 43 -8.98 -13.43 -1.04
N ALA A 44 -7.70 -13.32 -0.61
CA ALA A 44 -6.89 -12.12 -0.61
C ALA A 44 -5.50 -12.37 -1.20
N TYR A 45 -4.81 -11.33 -1.68
CA TYR A 45 -3.41 -11.45 -2.06
C TYR A 45 -2.54 -11.66 -0.83
N ALA A 46 -1.62 -12.61 -0.92
CA ALA A 46 -0.67 -12.99 0.12
C ALA A 46 0.72 -12.38 -0.13
N GLY A 47 1.59 -12.44 0.86
CA GLY A 47 2.95 -11.90 0.80
C GLY A 47 3.90 -12.68 -0.11
N ALA A 48 3.55 -13.92 -0.47
CA ALA A 48 4.32 -14.78 -1.35
C ALA A 48 3.41 -15.65 -2.21
N PHE A 49 3.97 -16.21 -3.30
CA PHE A 49 3.26 -17.19 -4.11
C PHE A 49 2.96 -18.45 -3.31
N ASP A 50 1.80 -19.02 -3.57
CA ASP A 50 1.35 -20.27 -2.95
C ASP A 50 1.37 -20.22 -1.41
N SER A 51 1.13 -19.06 -0.81
CA SER A 51 1.09 -18.80 0.64
C SER A 51 -0.29 -18.26 1.04
N ASP A 52 -0.65 -18.50 2.31
CA ASP A 52 -1.84 -17.91 2.93
C ASP A 52 -1.49 -16.79 3.94
N GLU A 53 -0.21 -16.44 4.05
CA GLU A 53 0.23 -15.38 4.97
C GLU A 53 0.04 -13.99 4.37
N LEU A 54 -0.65 -13.12 5.11
CA LEU A 54 -0.79 -11.72 4.74
C LEU A 54 0.50 -10.96 5.00
N ASP A 55 0.86 -10.10 4.05
CA ASP A 55 1.92 -9.10 4.19
C ASP A 55 1.36 -7.75 3.72
N ALA A 56 1.44 -6.73 4.55
CA ALA A 56 0.93 -5.41 4.22
C ALA A 56 1.59 -4.78 2.99
N SER A 57 2.74 -5.30 2.52
CA SER A 57 3.38 -4.82 1.28
C SER A 57 2.54 -5.02 0.03
N VAL A 58 1.55 -5.93 0.03
CA VAL A 58 0.63 -6.11 -1.10
C VAL A 58 -0.31 -4.91 -1.29
N LEU A 59 -0.46 -4.04 -0.28
CA LEU A 59 -1.13 -2.74 -0.42
C LEU A 59 -0.43 -1.83 -1.45
N ALA A 60 0.85 -2.10 -1.76
CA ALA A 60 1.54 -1.39 -2.83
C ALA A 60 1.00 -1.71 -4.25
N LEU A 61 0.26 -2.80 -4.44
CA LEU A 61 -0.27 -3.19 -5.76
C LEU A 61 -1.13 -2.09 -6.41
N PRO A 62 -2.14 -1.51 -5.74
CA PRO A 62 -2.89 -0.39 -6.31
C PRO A 62 -2.07 0.91 -6.39
N LEU A 63 -1.18 1.16 -5.43
CA LEU A 63 -0.37 2.38 -5.41
C LEU A 63 0.60 2.47 -6.59
N VAL A 64 1.02 1.33 -7.14
CA VAL A 64 1.88 1.26 -8.32
C VAL A 64 1.11 1.05 -9.63
N GLY A 65 -0.22 0.99 -9.57
CA GLY A 65 -1.08 0.81 -10.75
C GLY A 65 -1.09 -0.62 -11.30
N PHE A 66 -0.83 -1.63 -10.46
CA PHE A 66 -0.89 -3.03 -10.88
C PHE A 66 -2.34 -3.53 -10.97
N LEU A 67 -3.16 -3.22 -9.96
CA LEU A 67 -4.61 -3.44 -9.92
C LEU A 67 -5.29 -2.18 -9.36
N PRO A 68 -6.48 -1.80 -9.82
CA PRO A 68 -7.26 -0.76 -9.16
C PRO A 68 -7.60 -1.16 -7.70
N ALA A 69 -7.71 -0.18 -6.81
CA ALA A 69 -8.08 -0.44 -5.42
C ALA A 69 -9.52 -0.95 -5.27
N ASP A 70 -10.40 -0.58 -6.21
CA ASP A 70 -11.80 -1.02 -6.31
C ASP A 70 -12.00 -2.35 -7.08
N ASP A 71 -10.93 -2.98 -7.60
CA ASP A 71 -10.99 -4.37 -8.06
C ASP A 71 -11.43 -5.27 -6.89
N GLU A 72 -12.43 -6.10 -7.07
CA GLU A 72 -13.03 -6.94 -6.03
C GLU A 72 -11.98 -7.75 -5.24
N ARG A 73 -10.97 -8.30 -5.92
CA ARG A 73 -9.89 -9.08 -5.31
C ARG A 73 -8.96 -8.22 -4.47
N MET A 74 -8.69 -7.00 -4.97
CA MET A 74 -7.84 -6.04 -4.25
C MET A 74 -8.58 -5.47 -3.04
N TRP A 75 -9.85 -5.16 -3.19
CA TRP A 75 -10.69 -4.70 -2.09
C TRP A 75 -10.78 -5.73 -0.97
N ALA A 76 -11.01 -7.01 -1.30
CA ALA A 76 -10.99 -8.10 -0.32
C ALA A 76 -9.63 -8.20 0.40
N THR A 77 -8.53 -7.93 -0.30
CA THR A 77 -7.18 -7.89 0.29
C THR A 77 -7.01 -6.70 1.26
N ILE A 78 -7.47 -5.51 0.87
CA ILE A 78 -7.44 -4.31 1.72
C ILE A 78 -8.22 -4.56 3.02
N GLU A 79 -9.43 -5.15 2.91
CA GLU A 79 -10.26 -5.48 4.08
C GLU A 79 -9.63 -6.56 4.97
N ALA A 80 -8.99 -7.57 4.38
CA ALA A 80 -8.29 -8.60 5.14
C ALA A 80 -7.11 -8.02 5.93
N ILE A 81 -6.31 -7.16 5.30
CA ILE A 81 -5.18 -6.47 5.97
C ILE A 81 -5.68 -5.54 7.07
N GLU A 82 -6.70 -4.72 6.80
CA GLU A 82 -7.27 -3.85 7.83
C GLU A 82 -7.76 -4.63 9.05
N ARG A 83 -8.45 -5.75 8.82
CA ARG A 83 -9.02 -6.58 9.89
C ARG A 83 -7.95 -7.33 10.70
N GLU A 84 -6.94 -7.90 10.02
CA GLU A 84 -6.03 -8.86 10.64
C GLU A 84 -4.67 -8.27 11.01
N LEU A 85 -4.21 -7.26 10.28
CA LEU A 85 -2.93 -6.59 10.55
C LEU A 85 -3.11 -5.19 11.15
N GLY A 86 -4.32 -4.64 11.12
CA GLY A 86 -4.65 -3.32 11.65
C GLY A 86 -5.36 -3.32 13.02
N ASP A 87 -5.45 -4.44 13.68
CA ASP A 87 -6.20 -4.67 14.93
C ASP A 87 -5.67 -3.84 16.12
N THR A 88 -4.41 -3.45 16.11
CA THR A 88 -3.76 -2.63 17.15
C THR A 88 -3.90 -1.12 16.92
N GLY A 89 -4.56 -0.69 15.83
CA GLY A 89 -4.68 0.73 15.45
C GLY A 89 -3.54 1.27 14.60
N GLN A 90 -2.50 0.46 14.38
CA GLN A 90 -1.46 0.62 13.38
C GLN A 90 -1.34 -0.65 12.55
N VAL A 91 -1.00 -0.54 11.26
CA VAL A 91 -0.87 -1.72 10.41
C VAL A 91 0.49 -2.39 10.64
N ARG A 92 0.48 -3.63 11.08
CA ARG A 92 1.67 -4.48 11.16
C ARG A 92 2.09 -4.93 9.77
N ARG A 93 3.37 -5.21 9.58
CA ARG A 93 3.87 -5.73 8.31
C ARG A 93 3.29 -7.13 8.03
N TRP A 94 3.33 -8.03 8.99
CA TRP A 94 2.77 -9.39 9.00
C TRP A 94 2.28 -9.80 10.38
N ALA A 95 1.57 -10.90 10.48
CA ALA A 95 0.92 -11.30 11.72
C ALA A 95 1.88 -11.59 12.90
N ALA A 96 3.10 -12.05 12.61
CA ALA A 96 4.11 -12.33 13.63
C ALA A 96 4.83 -11.07 14.14
N ASP A 97 4.69 -9.94 13.46
CA ASP A 97 5.26 -8.67 13.89
C ASP A 97 4.37 -8.08 15.01
N PRO A 98 4.92 -7.81 16.21
CA PRO A 98 4.13 -7.21 17.29
C PRO A 98 3.94 -5.69 17.13
N TYR A 99 4.67 -5.04 16.23
CA TYR A 99 4.72 -3.59 16.09
C TYR A 99 3.97 -3.10 14.85
N GLY A 100 3.45 -1.88 14.93
CA GLY A 100 2.88 -1.19 13.78
C GLY A 100 3.99 -0.63 12.90
N PHE A 101 3.95 -0.93 11.60
CA PHE A 101 4.88 -0.39 10.62
C PHE A 101 4.24 0.85 9.99
N VAL A 102 4.73 2.04 10.33
CA VAL A 102 4.05 3.32 10.08
C VAL A 102 3.70 3.54 8.61
N ILE A 103 4.62 3.20 7.69
CA ILE A 103 4.34 3.33 6.24
C ILE A 103 3.21 2.41 5.78
N CYS A 104 3.04 1.21 6.38
CA CYS A 104 1.96 0.29 6.02
C CYS A 104 0.59 0.88 6.40
N SER A 105 0.52 1.63 7.50
CA SER A 105 -0.68 2.37 7.88
C SER A 105 -1.03 3.44 6.84
N PHE A 106 -0.04 4.17 6.31
CA PHE A 106 -0.27 5.13 5.23
C PHE A 106 -0.66 4.46 3.90
N TRP A 107 -0.07 3.30 3.56
CA TRP A 107 -0.51 2.54 2.38
C TRP A 107 -1.97 2.10 2.50
N LEU A 108 -2.41 1.67 3.69
CA LEU A 108 -3.82 1.35 3.91
C LEU A 108 -4.71 2.59 3.69
N VAL A 109 -4.31 3.75 4.22
CA VAL A 109 -5.05 5.01 4.01
C VAL A 109 -5.18 5.34 2.53
N GLU A 110 -4.07 5.24 1.77
CA GLU A 110 -4.08 5.49 0.32
C GLU A 110 -5.01 4.53 -0.43
N CYS A 111 -4.94 3.22 -0.10
CA CYS A 111 -5.80 2.21 -0.70
C CYS A 111 -7.28 2.46 -0.41
N LEU A 112 -7.63 2.80 0.83
CA LEU A 112 -9.00 3.14 1.21
C LEU A 112 -9.52 4.38 0.46
N ALA A 113 -8.68 5.41 0.32
CA ALA A 113 -9.03 6.61 -0.44
C ALA A 113 -9.22 6.31 -1.93
N LEU A 114 -8.32 5.52 -2.54
CA LEU A 114 -8.43 5.08 -3.94
C LEU A 114 -9.67 4.20 -4.20
N GLY A 115 -10.10 3.42 -3.21
CA GLY A 115 -11.31 2.59 -3.27
C GLY A 115 -12.60 3.34 -2.90
N GLY A 116 -12.55 4.67 -2.69
CA GLY A 116 -13.70 5.51 -2.37
C GLY A 116 -14.16 5.48 -0.92
N ALA A 117 -13.44 4.81 -0.01
CA ALA A 117 -13.79 4.73 1.41
C ALA A 117 -13.17 5.91 2.20
N THR A 118 -13.48 7.14 1.78
CA THR A 118 -12.83 8.38 2.26
C THR A 118 -12.93 8.55 3.78
N GLU A 119 -14.04 8.26 4.40
CA GLU A 119 -14.20 8.39 5.86
C GLU A 119 -13.34 7.38 6.64
N ARG A 120 -13.25 6.13 6.15
CA ARG A 120 -12.33 5.13 6.73
C ARG A 120 -10.87 5.56 6.58
N ALA A 121 -10.52 6.10 5.40
CA ALA A 121 -9.19 6.64 5.13
C ALA A 121 -8.84 7.77 6.12
N ARG A 122 -9.75 8.71 6.36
CA ARG A 122 -9.54 9.80 7.35
C ARG A 122 -9.36 9.28 8.77
N ALA A 123 -10.14 8.27 9.16
CA ALA A 123 -10.03 7.66 10.50
C ALA A 123 -8.65 6.97 10.67
N TRP A 124 -8.17 6.27 9.65
CA TRP A 124 -6.85 5.65 9.66
C TRP A 124 -5.72 6.68 9.61
N LEU A 125 -5.86 7.76 8.83
CA LEU A 125 -4.89 8.86 8.80
C LEU A 125 -4.71 9.47 10.20
N ALA A 126 -5.81 9.72 10.91
CA ALA A 126 -5.74 10.26 12.28
C ALA A 126 -4.96 9.34 13.23
N ARG A 127 -5.13 8.02 13.12
CA ARG A 127 -4.37 7.04 13.92
C ARG A 127 -2.90 7.00 13.53
N ALA A 128 -2.60 6.96 12.22
CA ALA A 128 -1.23 6.91 11.73
C ALA A 128 -0.44 8.17 12.12
N THR A 129 -1.04 9.36 12.01
CA THR A 129 -0.40 10.62 12.36
C THR A 129 -0.25 10.84 13.87
N ALA A 130 -1.05 10.15 14.71
CA ALA A 130 -0.91 10.22 16.17
C ALA A 130 0.41 9.62 16.68
N THR A 131 1.17 8.89 15.86
CA THR A 131 2.51 8.38 16.19
C THR A 131 3.61 9.44 16.07
N ALA A 132 3.31 10.62 15.52
CA ALA A 132 4.26 11.70 15.38
C ALA A 132 4.56 12.35 16.75
N ASN A 133 5.82 12.78 16.94
CA ASN A 133 6.18 13.57 18.11
C ASN A 133 5.70 15.03 18.01
N ASP A 134 6.03 15.85 18.99
CA ASP A 134 5.69 17.29 19.07
C ASP A 134 6.27 18.15 17.92
N LEU A 135 7.27 17.66 17.20
CA LEU A 135 7.84 18.29 16.01
C LEU A 135 7.24 17.75 14.69
N GLY A 136 6.28 16.82 14.77
CA GLY A 136 5.70 16.15 13.60
C GLY A 136 6.58 15.06 12.98
N LEU A 137 7.61 14.60 13.69
CA LEU A 137 8.51 13.56 13.20
C LEU A 137 8.01 12.16 13.57
N MET A 138 8.12 11.22 12.64
CA MET A 138 7.66 9.84 12.78
C MET A 138 8.82 8.86 12.66
N ALA A 139 8.73 7.77 13.42
CA ALA A 139 9.62 6.62 13.35
C ALA A 139 9.23 5.65 12.22
N GLU A 140 10.01 4.58 12.08
CA GLU A 140 9.74 3.46 11.18
C GLU A 140 8.61 2.60 11.71
N GLU A 141 8.66 2.27 12.99
CA GLU A 141 7.71 1.42 13.69
C GLU A 141 7.18 2.10 14.96
N PHE A 142 6.11 1.57 15.48
CA PHE A 142 5.44 2.06 16.68
C PHE A 142 4.94 0.89 17.51
N ASP A 143 5.30 0.87 18.79
CA ASP A 143 4.75 -0.11 19.73
C ASP A 143 3.39 0.36 20.26
N PRO A 144 2.29 -0.29 19.88
CA PRO A 144 0.96 0.11 20.32
C PRO A 144 0.73 -0.12 21.83
N ALA A 145 1.54 -0.95 22.48
CA ALA A 145 1.39 -1.25 23.90
C ALA A 145 2.05 -0.21 24.80
N SER A 146 3.27 0.24 24.44
CA SER A 146 4.02 1.24 25.21
C SER A 146 3.82 2.67 24.70
N GLY A 147 3.42 2.84 23.43
CA GLY A 147 3.38 4.13 22.75
C GLY A 147 4.77 4.61 22.29
N GLU A 148 5.78 3.74 22.29
CA GLU A 148 7.15 4.11 21.94
C GLU A 148 7.41 4.03 20.43
N PRO A 149 8.11 5.03 19.86
CA PRO A 149 8.62 4.97 18.49
C PRO A 149 9.82 4.01 18.44
N LEU A 150 9.86 3.14 17.40
CA LEU A 150 10.89 2.12 17.21
C LEU A 150 11.50 2.21 15.82
N GLY A 151 12.65 1.52 15.64
CA GLY A 151 13.37 1.50 14.38
C GLY A 151 14.08 2.82 14.07
N ASN A 152 14.19 3.15 12.77
CA ASN A 152 14.83 4.40 12.35
C ASN A 152 13.97 5.62 12.69
N PHE A 153 14.61 6.66 13.23
CA PHE A 153 13.95 7.92 13.59
C PHE A 153 14.84 9.13 13.28
N PRO A 154 14.33 10.18 12.60
CA PRO A 154 13.06 10.17 11.84
C PRO A 154 13.17 9.28 10.59
N GLN A 155 12.07 8.62 10.22
CA GLN A 155 12.03 7.72 9.06
C GLN A 155 11.46 8.43 7.84
N ALA A 156 12.26 8.52 6.76
CA ALA A 156 11.85 9.19 5.53
C ALA A 156 10.63 8.54 4.87
N PHE A 157 10.54 7.19 4.85
CA PHE A 157 9.42 6.48 4.24
C PHE A 157 8.09 6.78 4.91
N SER A 158 8.07 6.93 6.24
CA SER A 158 6.87 7.33 6.98
C SER A 158 6.38 8.71 6.56
N HIS A 159 7.30 9.67 6.38
CA HIS A 159 6.95 11.02 5.93
C HIS A 159 6.53 11.06 4.45
N VAL A 160 7.16 10.27 3.58
CA VAL A 160 6.72 10.12 2.17
C VAL A 160 5.32 9.54 2.11
N GLY A 161 5.01 8.52 2.95
CA GLY A 161 3.67 7.97 3.06
C GLY A 161 2.63 9.03 3.44
N LEU A 162 2.92 9.86 4.45
CA LEU A 162 2.05 10.98 4.84
C LEU A 162 1.81 11.97 3.71
N ILE A 163 2.88 12.36 2.98
CA ILE A 163 2.78 13.32 1.86
C ILE A 163 1.88 12.75 0.75
N ASN A 164 2.06 11.49 0.39
CA ASN A 164 1.25 10.83 -0.63
C ASN A 164 -0.22 10.78 -0.24
N VAL A 165 -0.51 10.39 1.00
CA VAL A 165 -1.87 10.36 1.55
C VAL A 165 -2.52 11.75 1.55
N ALA A 166 -1.79 12.77 2.01
CA ALA A 166 -2.30 14.14 2.02
C ALA A 166 -2.66 14.63 0.61
N HIS A 167 -1.82 14.33 -0.37
CA HIS A 167 -2.10 14.64 -1.77
C HIS A 167 -3.36 13.90 -2.25
N ARG A 168 -3.45 12.59 -2.02
CA ARG A 168 -4.56 11.75 -2.46
C ARG A 168 -5.90 12.20 -1.88
N LEU A 169 -5.95 12.43 -0.57
CA LEU A 169 -7.18 12.90 0.08
C LEU A 169 -7.59 14.31 -0.35
N THR A 170 -6.62 15.16 -0.70
CA THR A 170 -6.91 16.49 -1.25
C THR A 170 -7.52 16.39 -2.64
N GLU A 171 -7.05 15.46 -3.47
CA GLU A 171 -7.63 15.20 -4.80
C GLU A 171 -9.05 14.66 -4.66
N ALA A 172 -9.27 13.64 -3.82
CA ALA A 172 -10.60 13.07 -3.59
C ALA A 172 -11.61 14.15 -3.11
N ALA A 173 -11.21 15.03 -2.18
CA ALA A 173 -12.06 16.11 -1.71
C ALA A 173 -12.41 17.15 -2.81
N ARG A 174 -11.50 17.39 -3.75
CA ARG A 174 -11.77 18.26 -4.92
C ARG A 174 -12.74 17.62 -5.89
N GLU A 175 -12.63 16.33 -6.13
CA GLU A 175 -13.53 15.56 -6.99
C GLU A 175 -14.94 15.51 -6.38
N GLU A 176 -15.06 15.25 -5.08
CA GLU A 176 -16.34 15.30 -4.35
C GLU A 176 -17.00 16.68 -4.44
N ALA A 177 -16.21 17.76 -4.29
CA ALA A 177 -16.72 19.14 -4.37
C ALA A 177 -17.09 19.59 -5.80
N ALA A 178 -16.56 18.92 -6.82
CA ALA A 178 -16.85 19.19 -8.22
C ALA A 178 -18.01 18.35 -8.79
N ALA A 179 -18.47 17.35 -8.03
CA ALA A 179 -19.62 16.55 -8.41
C ALA A 179 -20.91 17.38 -8.36
N PRO A 180 -21.77 17.32 -9.38
CA PRO A 180 -22.97 18.16 -9.52
C PRO A 180 -24.07 17.84 -8.50
#